data_8b3b391addd5ba80178cc13e1661a09d
#
_entry.id   8b3b391addd5ba80178cc13e1661a09d
#
_cell.length_a   1.000
_cell.length_b   1.000
_cell.length_c   1.000
_cell.angle_alpha   90.00
_cell.angle_beta   90.00
_cell.angle_gamma   90.00
#
_symmetry.space_group_name_H-M   'P 1'
#
loop_
_entity.id
_entity.type
_entity.pdbx_description
1 polymer ?
#
loop_
_entity_poly.entity_id
_entity_poly.type
_entity_poly.pdbx_seq_one_letter_code
_entity_poly.pdbx_strand_id
1 'polypeptide(L)'
;METGTKAPEFIGADENGNEVSLNDFKGKKLVLYFYPKDSTPGCTAEACDLRDNYHRYLALGYQVLGVSKDSQASHRKFIEKYSLPFHLVSDPECAILKAYEAWGLKKLYGKESYGTLRTTYVIDEDGIIIDAIGKVNTKGHTTQILGSEK
;
A
#
# COMPACT_ATOMS: atom_id res chain seq x y z
N MET A 1 11.25 -1.19 -8.09
CA MET A 1 11.86 -2.53 -7.88
C MET A 1 11.26 -3.49 -8.88
N GLU A 2 12.06 -4.42 -9.31
CA GLU A 2 11.63 -5.35 -10.35
C GLU A 2 10.99 -6.60 -9.77
N THR A 3 10.12 -7.22 -10.57
CA THR A 3 9.55 -8.52 -10.22
C THR A 3 10.67 -9.56 -10.14
N GLY A 4 10.49 -10.54 -9.26
CA GLY A 4 11.51 -11.55 -8.98
C GLY A 4 12.48 -11.13 -7.88
N THR A 5 12.43 -9.87 -7.44
CA THR A 5 13.29 -9.36 -6.38
C THR A 5 12.68 -9.72 -5.01
N LYS A 6 13.54 -10.02 -4.06
CA LYS A 6 13.07 -10.24 -2.68
C LYS A 6 12.59 -8.91 -2.10
N ALA A 7 11.39 -8.92 -1.52
CA ALA A 7 10.83 -7.72 -0.89
C ALA A 7 11.68 -7.34 0.33
N PRO A 8 12.00 -6.03 0.50
CA PRO A 8 12.74 -5.58 1.69
C PRO A 8 11.98 -5.88 2.98
N GLU A 9 12.70 -6.29 4.01
CA GLU A 9 12.12 -6.44 5.34
C GLU A 9 11.71 -5.07 5.86
N PHE A 10 10.59 -5.01 6.58
CA PHE A 10 10.17 -3.78 7.22
C PHE A 10 9.52 -4.07 8.56
N ILE A 11 9.58 -3.09 9.45
CA ILE A 11 8.86 -3.09 10.71
C ILE A 11 8.25 -1.70 10.86
N GLY A 12 6.96 -1.63 11.12
CA GLY A 12 6.27 -0.38 11.32
C GLY A 12 5.14 -0.52 12.32
N ALA A 13 4.40 0.54 12.56
CA ALA A 13 3.26 0.54 13.48
C ALA A 13 1.98 0.79 12.70
N ASP A 14 0.95 -0.01 12.97
CA ASP A 14 -0.36 0.19 12.37
C ASP A 14 -1.12 1.35 13.04
N GLU A 15 -2.37 1.55 12.65
CA GLU A 15 -3.21 2.65 13.15
C GLU A 15 -3.43 2.60 14.67
N ASN A 16 -3.22 1.45 15.28
CA ASN A 16 -3.40 1.26 16.72
C ASN A 16 -2.08 1.16 17.49
N GLY A 17 -0.96 1.38 16.80
CA GLY A 17 0.36 1.29 17.41
C GLY A 17 0.91 -0.13 17.51
N ASN A 18 0.22 -1.11 16.94
CA ASN A 18 0.70 -2.49 16.94
C ASN A 18 1.78 -2.67 15.89
N GLU A 19 2.80 -3.45 16.23
CA GLU A 19 3.90 -3.70 15.32
C GLU A 19 3.43 -4.57 14.14
N VAL A 20 3.81 -4.15 12.93
CA VAL A 20 3.53 -4.88 11.68
C VAL A 20 4.85 -5.04 10.94
N SER A 21 5.14 -6.25 10.49
CA SER A 21 6.36 -6.53 9.73
C SER A 21 6.05 -7.39 8.51
N LEU A 22 6.98 -7.42 7.56
CA LEU A 22 6.85 -8.28 6.38
C LEU A 22 6.70 -9.75 6.80
N ASN A 23 7.39 -10.15 7.86
CA ASN A 23 7.37 -11.52 8.34
C ASN A 23 5.96 -11.97 8.78
N ASP A 24 5.11 -11.03 9.20
CA ASP A 24 3.72 -11.35 9.59
C ASP A 24 2.90 -11.91 8.43
N PHE A 25 3.32 -11.66 7.19
CA PHE A 25 2.61 -12.09 5.99
C PHE A 25 3.23 -13.31 5.32
N LYS A 26 4.24 -13.91 5.93
CA LYS A 26 4.88 -15.10 5.40
C LYS A 26 3.83 -16.21 5.22
N GLY A 27 3.83 -16.84 4.06
CA GLY A 27 2.85 -17.85 3.73
C GLY A 27 1.56 -17.30 3.14
N LYS A 28 1.48 -15.96 2.96
CA LYS A 28 0.33 -15.29 2.36
C LYS A 28 0.81 -14.35 1.27
N LYS A 29 -0.06 -14.08 0.30
CA LYS A 29 0.22 -13.04 -0.68
C LYS A 29 -0.14 -11.70 -0.07
N LEU A 30 0.69 -10.68 -0.32
CA LEU A 30 0.49 -9.35 0.25
C LEU A 30 0.40 -8.32 -0.86
N VAL A 31 -0.66 -7.52 -0.84
CA VAL A 31 -0.77 -6.29 -1.63
C VAL A 31 -0.30 -5.17 -0.72
N LEU A 32 0.89 -4.65 -1.00
CA LEU A 32 1.51 -3.58 -0.21
C LEU A 32 1.48 -2.32 -1.06
N TYR A 33 0.63 -1.35 -0.66
CA TYR A 33 0.49 -0.14 -1.46
C TYR A 33 0.91 1.10 -0.68
N PHE A 34 1.61 1.98 -1.38
CA PHE A 34 2.11 3.24 -0.85
C PHE A 34 1.31 4.38 -1.46
N TYR A 35 0.85 5.31 -0.63
CA TYR A 35 0.02 6.42 -1.08
C TYR A 35 0.42 7.71 -0.36
N PRO A 36 0.19 8.89 -1.00
CA PRO A 36 0.72 10.14 -0.46
C PRO A 36 0.08 10.63 0.84
N LYS A 37 -1.25 10.55 0.96
CA LYS A 37 -1.89 11.17 2.12
C LYS A 37 -3.32 10.69 2.31
N ASP A 38 -3.68 10.38 3.58
CA ASP A 38 -5.03 10.01 3.97
C ASP A 38 -6.05 11.08 3.55
N SER A 39 -7.24 10.64 3.23
CA SER A 39 -8.42 11.50 2.97
C SER A 39 -8.30 12.42 1.77
N THR A 40 -7.28 12.26 0.92
CA THR A 40 -7.23 12.96 -0.36
C THR A 40 -8.07 12.18 -1.38
N PRO A 41 -8.59 12.85 -2.45
CA PRO A 41 -9.50 12.18 -3.40
C PRO A 41 -8.95 10.91 -4.03
N GLY A 42 -7.72 10.95 -4.54
CA GLY A 42 -7.09 9.79 -5.17
C GLY A 42 -6.83 8.65 -4.19
N CYS A 43 -6.33 8.97 -3.01
CA CYS A 43 -6.04 7.96 -1.99
C CYS A 43 -7.32 7.35 -1.43
N THR A 44 -8.38 8.15 -1.31
CA THR A 44 -9.69 7.66 -0.88
C THR A 44 -10.28 6.72 -1.93
N ALA A 45 -10.19 7.08 -3.22
CA ALA A 45 -10.68 6.24 -4.31
C ALA A 45 -9.96 4.89 -4.33
N GLU A 46 -8.64 4.91 -4.17
CA GLU A 46 -7.83 3.69 -4.13
C GLU A 46 -8.20 2.80 -2.95
N ALA A 47 -8.29 3.37 -1.75
CA ALA A 47 -8.65 2.64 -0.54
C ALA A 47 -10.05 2.03 -0.64
N CYS A 48 -11.01 2.78 -1.18
CA CYS A 48 -12.37 2.30 -1.34
C CYS A 48 -12.49 1.19 -2.39
N ASP A 49 -11.69 1.26 -3.45
CA ASP A 49 -11.63 0.19 -4.45
C ASP A 49 -11.12 -1.11 -3.81
N LEU A 50 -10.05 -1.02 -3.02
CA LEU A 50 -9.52 -2.18 -2.30
C LEU A 50 -10.53 -2.71 -1.28
N ARG A 51 -11.22 -1.82 -0.56
CA ARG A 51 -12.25 -2.18 0.40
C ARG A 51 -13.40 -2.94 -0.26
N ASP A 52 -13.91 -2.41 -1.37
CA ASP A 52 -15.07 -2.98 -2.06
C ASP A 52 -14.77 -4.35 -2.64
N ASN A 53 -13.52 -4.66 -2.88
CA ASN A 53 -13.07 -5.93 -3.44
C ASN A 53 -12.33 -6.81 -2.42
N TYR A 54 -12.32 -6.41 -1.16
CA TYR A 54 -11.51 -7.09 -0.15
C TYR A 54 -11.84 -8.57 -0.01
N HIS A 55 -13.12 -8.93 -0.13
CA HIS A 55 -13.54 -10.32 -0.08
C HIS A 55 -12.89 -11.17 -1.20
N ARG A 56 -12.67 -10.57 -2.37
CA ARG A 56 -11.99 -11.24 -3.49
C ARG A 56 -10.52 -11.49 -3.15
N TYR A 57 -9.87 -10.49 -2.54
CA TYR A 57 -8.47 -10.63 -2.11
C TYR A 57 -8.33 -11.77 -1.10
N LEU A 58 -9.18 -11.79 -0.09
CA LEU A 58 -9.13 -12.83 0.94
C LEU A 58 -9.40 -14.22 0.35
N ALA A 59 -10.37 -14.33 -0.56
CA ALA A 59 -10.70 -15.60 -1.21
C ALA A 59 -9.52 -16.15 -2.03
N LEU A 60 -8.68 -15.26 -2.55
CA LEU A 60 -7.51 -15.64 -3.36
C LEU A 60 -6.22 -15.76 -2.54
N GLY A 61 -6.31 -15.62 -1.21
CA GLY A 61 -5.16 -15.76 -0.33
C GLY A 61 -4.33 -14.50 -0.15
N TYR A 62 -4.87 -13.34 -0.50
CA TYR A 62 -4.18 -12.07 -0.35
C TYR A 62 -4.54 -11.36 0.96
N GLN A 63 -3.57 -10.65 1.50
CA GLN A 63 -3.79 -9.63 2.52
C GLN A 63 -3.48 -8.27 1.89
N VAL A 64 -4.03 -7.20 2.46
CA VAL A 64 -3.81 -5.84 1.95
C VAL A 64 -3.25 -4.99 3.08
N LEU A 65 -2.22 -4.20 2.79
CA LEU A 65 -1.60 -3.30 3.75
C LEU A 65 -1.24 -1.99 3.05
N GLY A 66 -1.72 -0.88 3.60
CA GLY A 66 -1.39 0.45 3.08
C GLY A 66 -0.31 1.10 3.93
N VAL A 67 0.52 1.91 3.30
CA VAL A 67 1.61 2.64 3.98
C VAL A 67 1.61 4.08 3.51
N SER A 68 1.62 5.01 4.45
CA SER A 68 1.89 6.42 4.17
C SER A 68 2.63 7.03 5.35
N LYS A 69 3.10 8.27 5.18
CA LYS A 69 3.78 8.96 6.27
C LYS A 69 2.82 9.64 7.26
N ASP A 70 1.51 9.49 7.07
CA ASP A 70 0.52 10.04 7.99
C ASP A 70 0.61 9.39 9.37
N SER A 71 0.11 10.09 10.38
CA SER A 71 0.12 9.62 11.76
C SER A 71 -0.88 8.48 12.00
N GLN A 72 -0.68 7.78 13.09
CA GLN A 72 -1.61 6.73 13.51
C GLN A 72 -3.03 7.30 13.72
N ALA A 73 -3.12 8.50 14.30
CA ALA A 73 -4.42 9.15 14.51
C ALA A 73 -5.12 9.45 13.18
N SER A 74 -4.37 9.91 12.18
CA SER A 74 -4.89 10.16 10.84
C SER A 74 -5.41 8.86 10.22
N HIS A 75 -4.63 7.79 10.32
CA HIS A 75 -5.03 6.48 9.80
C HIS A 75 -6.30 5.95 10.47
N ARG A 76 -6.42 6.09 11.79
CA ARG A 76 -7.64 5.66 12.49
C ARG A 76 -8.87 6.40 11.97
N LYS A 77 -8.77 7.70 11.76
CA LYS A 77 -9.88 8.51 11.22
C LYS A 77 -10.25 8.09 9.81
N PHE A 78 -9.25 7.82 8.99
CA PHE A 78 -9.47 7.41 7.60
C PHE A 78 -10.16 6.04 7.55
N ILE A 79 -9.66 5.07 8.32
CA ILE A 79 -10.26 3.73 8.42
C ILE A 79 -11.70 3.82 8.90
N GLU A 80 -11.95 4.61 9.95
CA GLU A 80 -13.29 4.74 10.52
C GLU A 80 -14.25 5.38 9.52
N LYS A 81 -13.82 6.46 8.87
CA LYS A 81 -14.66 7.20 7.93
C LYS A 81 -15.12 6.35 6.74
N TYR A 82 -14.26 5.50 6.23
CA TYR A 82 -14.54 4.72 5.03
C TYR A 82 -14.70 3.22 5.30
N SER A 83 -14.70 2.81 6.56
CA SER A 83 -14.84 1.41 6.98
C SER A 83 -13.84 0.50 6.28
N LEU A 84 -12.57 0.89 6.29
CA LEU A 84 -11.53 0.12 5.64
C LEU A 84 -11.27 -1.17 6.43
N PRO A 85 -11.29 -2.35 5.78
CA PRO A 85 -11.15 -3.63 6.47
C PRO A 85 -9.70 -4.09 6.65
N PHE A 86 -8.72 -3.27 6.26
CA PHE A 86 -7.30 -3.59 6.34
C PHE A 86 -6.55 -2.51 7.13
N HIS A 87 -5.35 -2.86 7.55
CA HIS A 87 -4.52 -1.96 8.36
C HIS A 87 -3.75 -0.97 7.51
N LEU A 88 -3.44 0.18 8.11
CA LEU A 88 -2.59 1.20 7.51
C LEU A 88 -1.39 1.41 8.42
N VAL A 89 -0.19 1.36 7.84
CA VAL A 89 1.07 1.55 8.56
C VAL A 89 1.50 3.00 8.46
N SER A 90 1.89 3.56 9.60
CA SER A 90 2.42 4.91 9.71
C SER A 90 3.94 4.86 9.51
N ASP A 91 4.45 5.64 8.54
CA ASP A 91 5.88 5.70 8.23
C ASP A 91 6.35 7.16 8.19
N PRO A 92 6.30 7.87 9.35
CA PRO A 92 6.57 9.31 9.37
C PRO A 92 7.98 9.70 8.96
N GLU A 93 8.95 8.80 9.11
CA GLU A 93 10.33 9.06 8.71
C GLU A 93 10.65 8.53 7.32
N CYS A 94 9.66 7.99 6.64
CA CYS A 94 9.77 7.49 5.25
C CYS A 94 10.77 6.34 5.09
N ALA A 95 11.06 5.61 6.16
CA ALA A 95 12.02 4.50 6.11
C ALA A 95 11.52 3.37 5.21
N ILE A 96 10.24 2.98 5.38
CA ILE A 96 9.64 1.93 4.56
C ILE A 96 9.44 2.41 3.14
N LEU A 97 8.97 3.65 2.98
CA LEU A 97 8.80 4.27 1.66
C LEU A 97 10.10 4.25 0.87
N LYS A 98 11.21 4.62 1.49
CA LYS A 98 12.51 4.64 0.83
C LYS A 98 13.01 3.23 0.51
N ALA A 99 12.82 2.28 1.44
CA ALA A 99 13.24 0.89 1.22
C ALA A 99 12.56 0.28 0.01
N TYR A 100 11.30 0.66 -0.25
CA TYR A 100 10.53 0.15 -1.38
C TYR A 100 10.56 1.07 -2.60
N GLU A 101 11.44 2.07 -2.61
CA GLU A 101 11.58 3.02 -3.73
C GLU A 101 10.28 3.78 -4.02
N ALA A 102 9.47 3.97 -3.00
CA ALA A 102 8.21 4.71 -3.09
C ALA A 102 8.36 6.16 -2.61
N TRP A 103 9.58 6.63 -2.49
CA TRP A 103 9.91 8.01 -2.13
C TRP A 103 10.89 8.54 -3.16
N GLY A 104 10.60 9.67 -3.75
CA GLY A 104 11.49 10.22 -4.76
C GLY A 104 11.06 11.59 -5.25
N LEU A 105 11.73 12.04 -6.30
CA LEU A 105 11.51 13.35 -6.89
C LEU A 105 10.21 13.34 -7.70
N LYS A 106 9.35 14.30 -7.40
CA LYS A 106 8.08 14.52 -8.11
C LYS A 106 8.11 15.88 -8.78
N LYS A 107 7.58 15.94 -9.99
CA LYS A 107 7.38 17.21 -10.70
C LYS A 107 5.90 17.52 -10.77
N LEU A 108 5.53 18.70 -10.31
CA LEU A 108 4.14 19.13 -10.35
C LEU A 108 4.11 20.62 -10.69
N TYR A 109 3.46 20.96 -11.79
CA TYR A 109 3.36 22.36 -12.28
C TYR A 109 4.74 23.02 -12.41
N GLY A 110 5.72 22.28 -12.93
CA GLY A 110 7.07 22.81 -13.14
C GLY A 110 7.95 22.86 -11.87
N LYS A 111 7.39 22.50 -10.73
CA LYS A 111 8.14 22.47 -9.46
C LYS A 111 8.57 21.04 -9.15
N GLU A 112 9.79 20.90 -8.66
CA GLU A 112 10.33 19.62 -8.22
C GLU A 112 10.33 19.55 -6.71
N SER A 113 9.85 18.44 -6.16
CA SER A 113 9.89 18.20 -4.71
C SER A 113 9.96 16.71 -4.44
N TYR A 114 10.50 16.34 -3.30
CA TYR A 114 10.51 14.94 -2.88
C TYR A 114 9.18 14.60 -2.22
N GLY A 115 8.69 13.42 -2.48
CA GLY A 115 7.44 12.95 -1.90
C GLY A 115 7.19 11.50 -2.20
N THR A 116 6.02 11.02 -1.74
CA THR A 116 5.60 9.64 -1.97
C THR A 116 5.28 9.43 -3.44
N LEU A 117 5.88 8.40 -4.02
CA LEU A 117 5.53 7.93 -5.34
C LEU A 117 4.48 6.84 -5.16
N ARG A 118 3.26 7.07 -5.66
CA ARG A 118 2.18 6.09 -5.54
C ARG A 118 2.59 4.80 -6.24
N THR A 119 2.73 3.74 -5.47
CA THR A 119 3.27 2.47 -5.96
C THR A 119 2.60 1.33 -5.22
N THR A 120 2.36 0.23 -5.92
CA THR A 120 1.84 -0.99 -5.29
C THR A 120 2.71 -2.16 -5.69
N TYR A 121 3.06 -2.97 -4.71
CA TYR A 121 3.77 -4.22 -4.92
C TYR A 121 2.88 -5.38 -4.52
N VAL A 122 2.90 -6.44 -5.31
CA VAL A 122 2.29 -7.72 -4.93
C VAL A 122 3.43 -8.65 -4.57
N ILE A 123 3.38 -9.20 -3.37
CA ILE A 123 4.44 -10.04 -2.79
C ILE A 123 3.86 -11.42 -2.55
N ASP A 124 4.59 -12.47 -2.96
CA ASP A 124 4.10 -13.83 -2.81
C ASP A 124 4.37 -14.39 -1.41
N GLU A 125 4.01 -15.66 -1.22
CA GLU A 125 4.12 -16.33 0.07
C GLU A 125 5.57 -16.49 0.55
N ASP A 126 6.52 -16.39 -0.35
CA ASP A 126 7.95 -16.51 -0.06
C ASP A 126 8.64 -15.15 0.09
N GLY A 127 7.88 -14.06 0.01
CA GLY A 127 8.43 -12.73 0.13
C GLY A 127 9.05 -12.19 -1.16
N ILE A 128 8.67 -12.74 -2.31
CA ILE A 128 9.17 -12.30 -3.60
C ILE A 128 8.16 -11.37 -4.26
N ILE A 129 8.64 -10.26 -4.82
CA ILE A 129 7.79 -9.32 -5.56
C ILE A 129 7.38 -9.96 -6.88
N ILE A 130 6.09 -10.18 -7.07
CA ILE A 130 5.56 -10.78 -8.29
C ILE A 130 4.88 -9.77 -9.20
N ASP A 131 4.60 -8.57 -8.69
CA ASP A 131 4.08 -7.47 -9.51
C ASP A 131 4.47 -6.15 -8.89
N ALA A 132 4.75 -5.16 -9.74
CA ALA A 132 5.15 -3.81 -9.31
C ALA A 132 4.39 -2.82 -10.19
N ILE A 133 3.46 -2.08 -9.58
CA ILE A 133 2.58 -1.16 -10.29
C ILE A 133 2.94 0.28 -9.92
N GLY A 134 3.57 0.99 -10.86
CA GLY A 134 3.97 2.38 -10.66
C GLY A 134 2.95 3.39 -11.18
N LYS A 135 2.14 3.00 -12.17
CA LYS A 135 1.07 3.85 -12.69
C LYS A 135 -0.27 3.36 -12.17
N VAL A 136 -0.56 3.72 -10.94
CA VAL A 136 -1.75 3.24 -10.24
C VAL A 136 -3.01 3.94 -10.76
N ASN A 137 -4.00 3.14 -11.16
CA ASN A 137 -5.34 3.63 -11.46
C ASN A 137 -6.14 3.56 -10.16
N THR A 138 -6.34 4.71 -9.52
CA THR A 138 -6.97 4.76 -8.19
C THR A 138 -8.41 4.28 -8.18
N LYS A 139 -9.10 4.39 -9.31
CA LYS A 139 -10.52 3.98 -9.42
C LYS A 139 -10.70 2.53 -9.87
N GLY A 140 -9.66 1.91 -10.43
CA GLY A 140 -9.69 0.54 -10.92
C GLY A 140 -8.49 -0.28 -10.49
N HIS A 141 -8.00 -0.04 -9.29
CA HIS A 141 -6.77 -0.66 -8.83
C HIS A 141 -6.88 -2.17 -8.69
N THR A 142 -8.03 -2.67 -8.23
CA THR A 142 -8.24 -4.11 -8.13
C THR A 142 -8.11 -4.81 -9.48
N THR A 143 -8.60 -4.18 -10.55
CA THR A 143 -8.42 -4.74 -11.90
C THR A 143 -6.94 -4.81 -12.27
N GLN A 144 -6.15 -3.81 -11.89
CA GLN A 144 -4.70 -3.84 -12.14
C GLN A 144 -4.03 -4.98 -11.40
N ILE A 145 -4.45 -5.25 -10.16
CA ILE A 145 -3.82 -6.24 -9.30
C ILE A 145 -4.28 -7.66 -9.63
N LEU A 146 -5.59 -7.87 -9.71
CA LEU A 146 -6.17 -9.21 -9.86
C LEU A 146 -6.52 -9.58 -11.30
N GLY A 147 -6.56 -8.60 -12.20
CA GLY A 147 -6.98 -8.81 -13.57
C GLY A 147 -8.49 -8.72 -13.72
N SER A 148 -8.93 -8.60 -14.96
CA SER A 148 -10.33 -8.31 -15.28
C SER A 148 -11.26 -9.51 -15.21
N GLU A 149 -10.71 -10.71 -15.33
CA GLU A 149 -11.54 -11.92 -15.34
C GLU A 149 -11.80 -12.47 -13.94
N LYS A 150 -11.30 -11.82 -12.94
CA LYS A 150 -11.48 -12.30 -11.55
C LYS A 150 -12.74 -11.73 -10.91
#